data_4dda285faffc71afb4375f0f5befe2ea
#
_entry.id   4dda285faffc71afb4375f0f5befe2ea
#
_cell.length_a   1.000
_cell.length_b   1.000
_cell.length_c   1.000
_cell.angle_alpha   90.00
_cell.angle_beta   90.00
_cell.angle_gamma   90.00
#
_symmetry.space_group_name_H-M   'P 1'
#
loop_
_entity.id
_entity.type
_entity.pdbx_description
1 polymer ?
#
loop_
_entity_poly.entity_id
_entity_poly.type
_entity_poly.pdbx_seq_one_letter_code
_entity_poly.pdbx_strand_id
1 'polypeptide(L)'
;MTSTGSFWATWSLAPQITLALLALEYLYLRAMLKDGENSTKKQRRFFLAGLATVAFSVCSTFGTHSATLFWCHMVQHITVMMITGPLLVLGTPSTFHPKNRIFRSLTSPVISWVAYAAVMIGVHLPGPHEFIMSHSFIHSYLEVPVYAIVSYLFYFNLLDRNLDGRVISPAMSVISLFLMMIPETLTGFFIYVAPHSIYGGMFEVLDQRRGGSIMWSGGMIVDTVWMSFAVYHWIKSEELASVKVDEEIASQQ
;
A
#
# COMPACT_ATOMS: atom_id res chain seq x y z
N MET A 1 -22.39 22.64 -25.71
CA MET A 1 -22.46 21.20 -26.09
C MET A 1 -21.30 20.51 -25.44
N THR A 2 -21.48 19.99 -24.24
CA THR A 2 -20.45 19.20 -23.53
C THR A 2 -20.48 17.81 -24.09
N SER A 3 -19.39 17.38 -24.72
CA SER A 3 -19.23 16.00 -25.16
C SER A 3 -19.38 15.10 -23.94
N THR A 4 -20.43 14.29 -23.92
CA THR A 4 -20.62 13.21 -22.95
C THR A 4 -19.62 12.11 -23.25
N GLY A 5 -18.31 12.40 -23.08
CA GLY A 5 -17.31 11.35 -23.01
C GLY A 5 -17.69 10.46 -21.83
N SER A 6 -17.79 9.15 -22.07
CA SER A 6 -18.07 8.20 -21.00
C SER A 6 -17.07 8.40 -19.87
N PHE A 7 -17.52 8.49 -18.61
CA PHE A 7 -16.65 8.55 -17.42
C PHE A 7 -15.50 7.55 -17.52
N TRP A 8 -15.76 6.33 -18.00
CA TRP A 8 -14.77 5.26 -18.13
C TRP A 8 -13.73 5.46 -19.23
N ALA A 9 -13.91 6.45 -20.10
CA ALA A 9 -12.99 6.73 -21.21
C ALA A 9 -11.99 7.87 -20.91
N THR A 10 -12.02 8.42 -19.69
CA THR A 10 -11.14 9.53 -19.30
C THR A 10 -9.82 9.02 -18.74
N TRP A 11 -8.90 8.66 -19.63
CA TRP A 11 -7.53 8.25 -19.26
C TRP A 11 -6.54 9.37 -19.59
N SER A 12 -5.53 9.53 -18.73
CA SER A 12 -4.43 10.48 -18.93
C SER A 12 -3.09 9.74 -18.91
N LEU A 13 -2.21 10.09 -19.83
CA LEU A 13 -0.86 9.48 -19.83
C LEU A 13 0.02 9.96 -18.67
N ALA A 14 -0.30 11.10 -18.04
CA ALA A 14 0.51 11.71 -16.97
C ALA A 14 2.02 11.58 -17.24
N PRO A 15 2.59 12.31 -18.26
CA PRO A 15 3.92 12.00 -18.82
C PRO A 15 5.03 11.94 -17.77
N GLN A 16 4.96 12.82 -16.75
CA GLN A 16 5.97 12.88 -15.68
C GLN A 16 5.94 11.61 -14.81
N ILE A 17 4.76 11.11 -14.49
CA ILE A 17 4.59 9.86 -13.72
C ILE A 17 5.03 8.67 -14.58
N THR A 18 4.63 8.63 -15.85
CA THR A 18 5.05 7.58 -16.78
C THR A 18 6.57 7.51 -16.90
N LEU A 19 7.25 8.65 -17.04
CA LEU A 19 8.72 8.71 -17.07
C LEU A 19 9.33 8.24 -15.75
N ALA A 20 8.77 8.62 -14.61
CA ALA A 20 9.24 8.16 -13.30
C ALA A 20 9.09 6.63 -13.14
N LEU A 21 7.96 6.05 -13.57
CA LEU A 21 7.76 4.61 -13.54
C LEU A 21 8.72 3.86 -14.46
N LEU A 22 8.97 4.36 -15.66
CA LEU A 22 9.98 3.80 -16.59
C LEU A 22 11.39 3.88 -16.01
N ALA A 23 11.74 4.99 -15.35
CA ALA A 23 13.04 5.13 -14.66
C ALA A 23 13.16 4.13 -13.50
N LEU A 24 12.11 3.94 -12.71
CA LEU A 24 12.09 2.95 -11.63
C LEU A 24 12.22 1.52 -12.18
N GLU A 25 11.53 1.20 -13.26
CA GLU A 25 11.66 -0.11 -13.92
C GLU A 25 13.10 -0.32 -14.43
N TYR A 26 13.69 0.67 -15.07
CA TYR A 26 15.06 0.60 -15.54
C TYR A 26 16.07 0.38 -14.41
N LEU A 27 15.94 1.12 -13.30
CA LEU A 27 16.78 0.96 -12.11
C LEU A 27 16.61 -0.43 -11.48
N TYR A 28 15.37 -0.91 -11.41
CA TYR A 28 15.05 -2.23 -10.93
C TYR A 28 15.69 -3.32 -11.81
N LEU A 29 15.55 -3.23 -13.13
CA LEU A 29 16.16 -4.18 -14.07
C LEU A 29 17.69 -4.19 -13.94
N ARG A 30 18.32 -3.03 -13.76
CA ARG A 30 19.75 -2.95 -13.49
C ARG A 30 20.15 -3.62 -12.18
N ALA A 31 19.34 -3.47 -11.13
CA ALA A 31 19.56 -4.15 -9.86
C ALA A 31 19.42 -5.67 -10.00
N MET A 32 18.40 -6.13 -10.72
CA MET A 32 18.17 -7.55 -11.02
C MET A 32 19.29 -8.19 -11.81
N LEU A 33 19.86 -7.47 -12.80
CA LEU A 33 21.01 -7.96 -13.58
C LEU A 33 22.28 -8.14 -12.72
N LYS A 34 22.44 -7.34 -11.66
CA LYS A 34 23.54 -7.49 -10.70
C LYS A 34 23.30 -8.65 -9.73
N ASP A 35 22.05 -8.99 -9.47
CA ASP A 35 21.63 -10.03 -8.55
C ASP A 35 21.79 -11.46 -9.15
N GLY A 36 21.87 -11.56 -10.47
CA GLY A 36 22.10 -12.81 -11.18
C GLY A 36 20.98 -13.82 -10.93
N GLU A 37 21.36 -15.07 -10.63
CA GLU A 37 20.44 -16.20 -10.42
C GLU A 37 19.59 -16.09 -9.15
N ASN A 38 19.94 -15.22 -8.19
CA ASN A 38 19.20 -15.04 -6.95
C ASN A 38 17.87 -14.31 -7.16
N SER A 39 17.70 -13.65 -8.30
CA SER A 39 16.53 -12.88 -8.67
C SER A 39 15.52 -13.73 -9.44
N THR A 40 14.31 -13.83 -8.94
CA THR A 40 13.30 -14.72 -9.51
C THR A 40 12.37 -14.00 -10.50
N LYS A 41 11.89 -14.72 -11.54
CA LYS A 41 10.83 -14.24 -12.44
C LYS A 41 9.57 -13.81 -11.68
N LYS A 42 9.33 -14.42 -10.51
CA LYS A 42 8.20 -14.10 -9.64
C LYS A 42 8.33 -12.70 -9.03
N GLN A 43 9.50 -12.34 -8.51
CA GLN A 43 9.77 -10.99 -7.96
C GLN A 43 9.56 -9.92 -9.03
N ARG A 44 10.10 -10.14 -10.24
CA ARG A 44 9.89 -9.20 -11.34
C ARG A 44 8.40 -9.02 -11.68
N ARG A 45 7.60 -10.09 -11.68
CA ARG A 45 6.16 -10.00 -11.93
C ARG A 45 5.45 -9.17 -10.85
N PHE A 46 5.81 -9.36 -9.58
CA PHE A 46 5.26 -8.56 -8.49
C PHE A 46 5.66 -7.09 -8.61
N PHE A 47 6.91 -6.79 -8.92
CA PHE A 47 7.36 -5.42 -9.12
C PHE A 47 6.61 -4.74 -10.26
N LEU A 48 6.51 -5.39 -11.42
CA LEU A 48 5.76 -4.87 -12.57
C LEU A 48 4.27 -4.70 -12.26
N ALA A 49 3.67 -5.63 -11.51
CA ALA A 49 2.30 -5.48 -11.04
C ALA A 49 2.15 -4.27 -10.12
N GLY A 50 3.10 -4.02 -9.20
CA GLY A 50 3.14 -2.82 -8.37
C GLY A 50 3.23 -1.53 -9.19
N LEU A 51 4.11 -1.47 -10.19
CA LEU A 51 4.18 -0.32 -11.10
C LEU A 51 2.89 -0.14 -11.90
N ALA A 52 2.28 -1.24 -12.36
CA ALA A 52 1.01 -1.20 -13.09
C ALA A 52 -0.14 -0.67 -12.21
N THR A 53 -0.16 -1.00 -10.91
CA THR A 53 -1.16 -0.43 -9.98
C THR A 53 -0.94 1.06 -9.72
N VAL A 54 0.30 1.55 -9.68
CA VAL A 54 0.57 3.00 -9.64
C VAL A 54 0.09 3.67 -10.93
N ALA A 55 0.44 3.10 -12.10
CA ALA A 55 -0.01 3.63 -13.38
C ALA A 55 -1.55 3.66 -13.46
N PHE A 56 -2.21 2.59 -13.02
CA PHE A 56 -3.67 2.53 -12.93
C PHE A 56 -4.23 3.63 -12.01
N SER A 57 -3.68 3.78 -10.81
CA SER A 57 -4.17 4.76 -9.83
C SER A 57 -4.06 6.22 -10.29
N VAL A 58 -3.06 6.53 -11.14
CA VAL A 58 -2.82 7.90 -11.62
C VAL A 58 -3.38 8.15 -13.01
N CYS A 59 -3.21 7.20 -13.94
CA CYS A 59 -3.54 7.41 -15.35
C CYS A 59 -4.99 7.04 -15.70
N SER A 60 -5.65 6.22 -14.89
CA SER A 60 -7.04 5.82 -15.14
C SER A 60 -8.04 6.92 -14.83
N THR A 61 -9.29 6.66 -15.13
CA THR A 61 -10.45 7.46 -14.74
C THR A 61 -10.42 7.84 -13.24
N PHE A 62 -9.99 6.94 -12.37
CA PHE A 62 -9.91 7.22 -10.93
C PHE A 62 -8.89 8.32 -10.63
N GLY A 63 -7.69 8.26 -11.21
CA GLY A 63 -6.68 9.29 -11.05
C GLY A 63 -7.09 10.63 -11.68
N THR A 64 -7.70 10.61 -12.87
CA THR A 64 -8.12 11.85 -13.56
C THR A 64 -9.25 12.57 -12.85
N HIS A 65 -10.07 11.88 -12.07
CA HIS A 65 -11.18 12.46 -11.31
C HIS A 65 -10.91 12.55 -9.80
N SER A 66 -9.74 12.15 -9.31
CA SER A 66 -9.42 12.17 -7.87
C SER A 66 -9.52 13.56 -7.24
N ALA A 67 -9.23 14.62 -8.00
CA ALA A 67 -9.36 15.99 -7.54
C ALA A 67 -10.81 16.51 -7.43
N THR A 68 -11.77 15.86 -8.08
CA THR A 68 -13.16 16.34 -8.19
C THR A 68 -14.18 15.38 -7.59
N LEU A 69 -13.84 14.10 -7.50
CA LEU A 69 -14.70 13.06 -6.95
C LEU A 69 -13.99 12.34 -5.81
N PHE A 70 -14.51 12.50 -4.60
CA PHE A 70 -13.93 11.93 -3.39
C PHE A 70 -13.84 10.40 -3.45
N TRP A 71 -14.86 9.72 -3.99
CA TRP A 71 -14.82 8.27 -4.13
C TRP A 71 -13.72 7.77 -5.09
N CYS A 72 -13.40 8.53 -6.14
CA CYS A 72 -12.27 8.22 -7.03
C CYS A 72 -10.95 8.36 -6.29
N HIS A 73 -10.80 9.40 -5.48
CA HIS A 73 -9.66 9.63 -4.62
C HIS A 73 -9.47 8.46 -3.63
N MET A 74 -10.54 7.95 -3.01
CA MET A 74 -10.47 6.79 -2.12
C MET A 74 -10.06 5.50 -2.83
N VAL A 75 -10.52 5.25 -4.07
CA VAL A 75 -10.04 4.13 -4.88
C VAL A 75 -8.53 4.25 -5.14
N GLN A 76 -8.05 5.46 -5.45
CA GLN A 76 -6.62 5.72 -5.63
C GLN A 76 -5.83 5.41 -4.34
N HIS A 77 -6.30 5.88 -3.17
CA HIS A 77 -5.68 5.59 -1.86
C HIS A 77 -5.56 4.09 -1.59
N ILE A 78 -6.66 3.36 -1.65
CA ILE A 78 -6.68 1.91 -1.40
C ILE A 78 -5.72 1.19 -2.36
N THR A 79 -5.75 1.54 -3.65
CA THR A 79 -4.87 0.94 -4.64
C THR A 79 -3.40 1.15 -4.28
N VAL A 80 -3.02 2.38 -3.91
CA VAL A 80 -1.62 2.70 -3.62
C VAL A 80 -1.18 2.18 -2.26
N MET A 81 -1.98 2.38 -1.22
CA MET A 81 -1.57 2.03 0.13
C MET A 81 -1.69 0.53 0.44
N MET A 82 -2.71 -0.14 -0.10
CA MET A 82 -3.00 -1.52 0.30
C MET A 82 -2.66 -2.57 -0.78
N ILE A 83 -2.42 -2.17 -2.02
CA ILE A 83 -2.10 -3.09 -3.13
C ILE A 83 -0.70 -2.82 -3.67
N THR A 84 -0.38 -1.57 -4.01
CA THR A 84 0.94 -1.24 -4.60
C THR A 84 2.09 -1.54 -3.63
N GLY A 85 2.01 -1.08 -2.38
CA GLY A 85 3.06 -1.28 -1.39
C GLY A 85 3.44 -2.76 -1.21
N PRO A 86 2.49 -3.65 -0.89
CA PRO A 86 2.74 -5.08 -0.80
C PRO A 86 3.35 -5.70 -2.06
N LEU A 87 2.85 -5.33 -3.25
CA LEU A 87 3.38 -5.83 -4.52
C LEU A 87 4.83 -5.40 -4.74
N LEU A 88 5.18 -4.15 -4.43
CA LEU A 88 6.56 -3.67 -4.51
C LEU A 88 7.47 -4.38 -3.52
N VAL A 89 7.00 -4.66 -2.30
CA VAL A 89 7.76 -5.44 -1.30
C VAL A 89 8.00 -6.86 -1.80
N LEU A 90 6.97 -7.55 -2.27
CA LEU A 90 7.10 -8.91 -2.83
C LEU A 90 7.99 -8.94 -4.09
N GLY A 91 8.09 -7.80 -4.79
CA GLY A 91 8.95 -7.61 -5.93
C GLY A 91 10.38 -7.22 -5.58
N THR A 92 10.70 -6.90 -4.32
CA THR A 92 12.04 -6.47 -3.92
C THR A 92 13.07 -7.58 -4.15
N PRO A 93 14.23 -7.28 -4.80
CA PRO A 93 15.28 -8.27 -5.03
C PRO A 93 15.84 -8.83 -3.73
N SER A 94 16.19 -10.13 -3.72
CA SER A 94 16.70 -10.82 -2.52
C SER A 94 18.01 -10.24 -1.97
N THR A 95 18.79 -9.59 -2.85
CA THR A 95 20.04 -8.92 -2.47
C THR A 95 19.83 -7.50 -1.94
N PHE A 96 18.60 -7.00 -1.95
CA PHE A 96 18.28 -5.71 -1.36
C PHE A 96 18.25 -5.83 0.17
N HIS A 97 19.44 -5.78 0.77
CA HIS A 97 19.61 -5.73 2.23
C HIS A 97 20.15 -4.35 2.63
N PRO A 98 19.27 -3.38 2.87
CA PRO A 98 19.72 -2.04 3.24
C PRO A 98 20.39 -2.06 4.62
N LYS A 99 21.71 -1.98 4.62
CA LYS A 99 22.54 -1.87 5.84
C LYS A 99 22.41 -0.50 6.52
N ASN A 100 21.71 0.45 5.91
CA ASN A 100 21.55 1.80 6.43
C ASN A 100 20.71 1.79 7.70
N ARG A 101 21.26 2.40 8.78
CA ARG A 101 20.61 2.52 10.08
C ARG A 101 19.25 3.26 9.98
N ILE A 102 19.15 4.26 9.11
CA ILE A 102 17.91 5.04 8.91
C ILE A 102 16.83 4.14 8.32
N PHE A 103 17.12 3.41 7.24
CA PHE A 103 16.16 2.49 6.64
C PHE A 103 15.70 1.42 7.63
N ARG A 104 16.64 0.85 8.39
CA ARG A 104 16.33 -0.13 9.45
C ARG A 104 15.45 0.44 10.55
N SER A 105 15.58 1.73 10.87
CA SER A 105 14.70 2.41 11.83
C SER A 105 13.31 2.62 11.25
N LEU A 106 13.23 3.15 10.02
CA LEU A 106 11.97 3.42 9.32
C LEU A 106 11.15 2.16 9.05
N THR A 107 11.82 1.03 8.79
CA THR A 107 11.16 -0.27 8.62
C THR A 107 10.97 -1.02 9.95
N SER A 108 11.26 -0.44 11.12
CA SER A 108 10.91 -1.10 12.38
C SER A 108 9.39 -1.20 12.53
N PRO A 109 8.86 -2.31 13.09
CA PRO A 109 7.41 -2.56 13.13
C PRO A 109 6.59 -1.41 13.70
N VAL A 110 7.04 -0.84 14.81
CA VAL A 110 6.32 0.25 15.47
C VAL A 110 6.40 1.54 14.67
N ILE A 111 7.60 1.92 14.17
CA ILE A 111 7.77 3.18 13.43
C ILE A 111 7.03 3.15 12.11
N SER A 112 7.13 2.05 11.36
CA SER A 112 6.44 1.91 10.08
C SER A 112 4.91 1.87 10.25
N TRP A 113 4.42 1.20 11.30
CA TRP A 113 3.01 1.18 11.65
C TRP A 113 2.49 2.58 12.01
N VAL A 114 3.21 3.29 12.90
CA VAL A 114 2.84 4.66 13.30
C VAL A 114 2.89 5.61 12.11
N ALA A 115 3.91 5.53 11.26
CA ALA A 115 4.03 6.36 10.06
C ALA A 115 2.87 6.11 9.08
N TYR A 116 2.54 4.84 8.85
CA TYR A 116 1.40 4.47 7.98
C TYR A 116 0.08 5.00 8.56
N ALA A 117 -0.19 4.74 9.85
CA ALA A 117 -1.41 5.21 10.51
C ALA A 117 -1.50 6.75 10.54
N ALA A 118 -0.39 7.44 10.82
CA ALA A 118 -0.34 8.90 10.87
C ALA A 118 -0.61 9.53 9.50
N VAL A 119 -0.05 8.99 8.43
CA VAL A 119 -0.33 9.45 7.07
C VAL A 119 -1.78 9.15 6.73
N MET A 120 -2.23 7.92 6.92
CA MET A 120 -3.58 7.49 6.56
C MET A 120 -4.67 8.31 7.28
N ILE A 121 -4.56 8.51 8.60
CA ILE A 121 -5.50 9.34 9.35
C ILE A 121 -5.29 10.82 9.01
N GLY A 122 -4.04 11.28 9.01
CA GLY A 122 -3.69 12.69 8.89
C GLY A 122 -4.19 13.33 7.60
N VAL A 123 -4.03 12.64 6.47
CA VAL A 123 -4.48 13.16 5.16
C VAL A 123 -6.01 13.20 5.02
N HIS A 124 -6.74 12.46 5.86
CA HIS A 124 -8.21 12.47 5.87
C HIS A 124 -8.82 13.44 6.89
N LEU A 125 -8.01 14.10 7.72
CA LEU A 125 -8.50 15.19 8.56
C LEU A 125 -8.87 16.39 7.68
N PRO A 126 -9.96 17.11 7.99
CA PRO A 126 -10.48 18.20 7.14
C PRO A 126 -9.41 19.22 6.71
N GLY A 127 -8.67 19.81 7.64
CA GLY A 127 -7.68 20.83 7.32
C GLY A 127 -6.53 20.33 6.44
N PRO A 128 -5.81 19.25 6.80
CA PRO A 128 -4.78 18.65 5.95
C PRO A 128 -5.29 18.21 4.58
N HIS A 129 -6.48 17.61 4.52
CA HIS A 129 -7.08 17.21 3.24
C HIS A 129 -7.34 18.42 2.33
N GLU A 130 -8.00 19.47 2.84
CA GLU A 130 -8.24 20.72 2.11
C GLU A 130 -6.94 21.36 1.65
N PHE A 131 -5.90 21.34 2.49
CA PHE A 131 -4.59 21.85 2.13
C PHE A 131 -3.99 21.06 0.95
N ILE A 132 -3.98 19.73 0.99
CA ILE A 132 -3.47 18.88 -0.09
C ILE A 132 -4.23 19.15 -1.38
N MET A 133 -5.55 19.13 -1.33
CA MET A 133 -6.42 19.30 -2.49
C MET A 133 -6.34 20.71 -3.10
N SER A 134 -6.10 21.75 -2.29
CA SER A 134 -5.92 23.13 -2.77
C SER A 134 -4.56 23.37 -3.43
N HIS A 135 -3.57 22.50 -3.21
CA HIS A 135 -2.23 22.60 -3.77
C HIS A 135 -2.01 21.55 -4.86
N SER A 136 -2.31 21.88 -6.10
CA SER A 136 -2.24 20.97 -7.24
C SER A 136 -0.90 20.22 -7.37
N PHE A 137 0.21 20.85 -7.04
CA PHE A 137 1.52 20.19 -7.04
C PHE A 137 1.60 19.07 -5.99
N ILE A 138 1.09 19.31 -4.78
CA ILE A 138 1.11 18.32 -3.70
C ILE A 138 0.22 17.14 -4.07
N HIS A 139 -1.03 17.40 -4.44
CA HIS A 139 -1.99 16.39 -4.86
C HIS A 139 -1.50 15.56 -6.06
N SER A 140 -0.99 16.22 -7.11
CA SER A 140 -0.64 15.52 -8.35
C SER A 140 0.71 14.80 -8.31
N TYR A 141 1.68 15.25 -7.51
CA TYR A 141 3.06 14.75 -7.58
C TYR A 141 3.62 14.20 -6.28
N LEU A 142 3.13 14.58 -5.12
CA LEU A 142 3.68 14.15 -3.84
C LEU A 142 2.81 13.10 -3.13
N GLU A 143 1.52 13.19 -3.27
CA GLU A 143 0.58 12.36 -2.53
C GLU A 143 0.79 10.87 -2.81
N VAL A 144 0.71 10.45 -4.06
CA VAL A 144 0.88 9.04 -4.46
C VAL A 144 2.27 8.49 -4.09
N PRO A 145 3.41 9.18 -4.34
CA PRO A 145 4.70 8.74 -3.86
C PRO A 145 4.80 8.58 -2.34
N VAL A 146 4.26 9.51 -1.57
CA VAL A 146 4.26 9.42 -0.10
C VAL A 146 3.49 8.18 0.35
N TYR A 147 2.31 7.93 -0.20
CA TYR A 147 1.51 6.74 0.11
C TYR A 147 2.24 5.45 -0.26
N ALA A 148 2.83 5.40 -1.44
CA ALA A 148 3.60 4.23 -1.88
C ALA A 148 4.81 3.95 -0.97
N ILE A 149 5.54 4.99 -0.55
CA ILE A 149 6.69 4.86 0.34
C ILE A 149 6.26 4.37 1.73
N VAL A 150 5.25 5.01 2.33
CA VAL A 150 4.78 4.65 3.67
C VAL A 150 4.21 3.24 3.69
N SER A 151 3.44 2.88 2.66
CA SER A 151 2.93 1.53 2.46
C SER A 151 4.07 0.52 2.29
N TYR A 152 5.05 0.80 1.44
CA TYR A 152 6.21 -0.05 1.26
C TYR A 152 6.96 -0.31 2.59
N LEU A 153 7.22 0.75 3.38
CA LEU A 153 7.90 0.63 4.67
C LEU A 153 7.12 -0.23 5.68
N PHE A 154 5.80 -0.09 5.71
CA PHE A 154 4.93 -0.88 6.57
C PHE A 154 4.93 -2.36 6.17
N TYR A 155 4.63 -2.65 4.91
CA TYR A 155 4.55 -4.03 4.42
C TYR A 155 5.91 -4.71 4.30
N PHE A 156 7.02 -3.96 4.25
CA PHE A 156 8.37 -4.50 4.18
C PHE A 156 8.66 -5.48 5.32
N ASN A 157 8.30 -5.12 6.55
CA ASN A 157 8.46 -6.01 7.69
C ASN A 157 7.49 -7.19 7.70
N LEU A 158 6.29 -7.00 7.15
CA LEU A 158 5.24 -8.01 7.18
C LEU A 158 5.46 -9.11 6.13
N LEU A 159 6.04 -8.76 4.98
CA LEU A 159 6.13 -9.64 3.81
C LEU A 159 7.57 -10.01 3.42
N ASP A 160 8.57 -9.20 3.78
CA ASP A 160 9.97 -9.50 3.50
C ASP A 160 10.55 -10.41 4.59
N ARG A 161 10.86 -11.63 4.20
CA ARG A 161 11.42 -12.69 5.06
C ARG A 161 12.94 -12.73 5.09
N ASN A 162 13.59 -11.90 4.30
CA ASN A 162 15.05 -11.90 4.10
C ASN A 162 15.78 -10.86 4.95
N LEU A 163 15.10 -10.24 5.91
CA LEU A 163 15.71 -9.26 6.80
C LEU A 163 16.65 -9.96 7.78
N ASP A 164 17.93 -9.68 7.67
CA ASP A 164 19.00 -10.13 8.59
C ASP A 164 18.57 -9.95 10.06
N GLY A 165 18.11 -11.04 10.69
CA GLY A 165 17.84 -11.14 12.13
C GLY A 165 16.67 -10.33 12.66
N ARG A 166 15.82 -9.73 11.79
CA ARG A 166 14.60 -9.03 12.18
C ARG A 166 13.35 -9.68 11.60
N VAL A 167 13.28 -10.96 11.70
CA VAL A 167 12.05 -11.65 11.35
C VAL A 167 11.02 -11.31 12.41
N ILE A 168 10.04 -10.47 12.04
CA ILE A 168 8.81 -10.36 12.84
C ILE A 168 8.22 -11.75 12.91
N SER A 169 7.84 -12.19 14.11
CA SER A 169 7.15 -13.48 14.21
C SER A 169 5.87 -13.43 13.35
N PRO A 170 5.48 -14.52 12.71
CA PRO A 170 4.27 -14.56 11.90
C PRO A 170 3.03 -14.08 12.68
N ALA A 171 2.94 -14.40 13.96
CA ALA A 171 1.89 -13.91 14.86
C ALA A 171 1.90 -12.37 14.96
N MET A 172 3.08 -11.75 15.07
CA MET A 172 3.20 -10.30 15.12
C MET A 172 2.78 -9.65 13.80
N SER A 173 3.01 -10.28 12.67
CA SER A 173 2.53 -9.81 11.36
C SER A 173 0.99 -9.78 11.33
N VAL A 174 0.33 -10.82 11.80
CA VAL A 174 -1.14 -10.88 11.93
C VAL A 174 -1.65 -9.78 12.85
N ILE A 175 -1.03 -9.59 14.01
CA ILE A 175 -1.40 -8.53 14.97
C ILE A 175 -1.23 -7.14 14.34
N SER A 176 -0.14 -6.90 13.64
CA SER A 176 0.13 -5.60 13.00
C SER A 176 -0.89 -5.26 11.92
N LEU A 177 -1.30 -6.24 11.10
CA LEU A 177 -2.36 -6.05 10.10
C LEU A 177 -3.71 -5.80 10.79
N PHE A 178 -4.05 -6.60 11.80
CA PHE A 178 -5.30 -6.42 12.55
C PHE A 178 -5.40 -5.04 13.20
N LEU A 179 -4.32 -4.59 13.84
CA LEU A 179 -4.28 -3.26 14.44
C LEU A 179 -4.38 -2.13 13.40
N MET A 180 -3.92 -2.35 12.16
CA MET A 180 -4.02 -1.36 11.09
C MET A 180 -5.44 -1.25 10.54
N MET A 181 -6.20 -2.33 10.49
CA MET A 181 -7.61 -2.30 10.10
C MET A 181 -8.45 -1.31 10.94
N ILE A 182 -8.12 -1.14 12.22
CA ILE A 182 -8.89 -0.30 13.14
C ILE A 182 -8.92 1.16 12.69
N PRO A 183 -7.77 1.87 12.58
CA PRO A 183 -7.76 3.26 12.15
C PRO A 183 -8.29 3.46 10.73
N GLU A 184 -8.05 2.52 9.80
CA GLU A 184 -8.58 2.60 8.44
C GLU A 184 -10.10 2.53 8.42
N THR A 185 -10.66 1.50 9.06
CA THR A 185 -12.09 1.29 9.15
C THR A 185 -12.79 2.45 9.85
N LEU A 186 -12.26 2.91 11.00
CA LEU A 186 -12.85 4.02 11.73
C LEU A 186 -12.81 5.32 10.93
N THR A 187 -11.70 5.64 10.28
CA THR A 187 -11.59 6.85 9.46
C THR A 187 -12.62 6.84 8.33
N GLY A 188 -12.68 5.74 7.56
CA GLY A 188 -13.68 5.62 6.48
C GLY A 188 -15.12 5.64 6.98
N PHE A 189 -15.39 4.98 8.12
CA PHE A 189 -16.71 4.99 8.74
C PHE A 189 -17.15 6.38 9.20
N PHE A 190 -16.28 7.15 9.85
CA PHE A 190 -16.61 8.52 10.28
C PHE A 190 -16.87 9.45 9.09
N ILE A 191 -16.11 9.31 8.00
CA ILE A 191 -16.37 10.04 6.75
C ILE A 191 -17.75 9.64 6.17
N TYR A 192 -18.09 8.35 6.20
CA TYR A 192 -19.34 7.82 5.67
C TYR A 192 -20.56 8.33 6.43
N VAL A 193 -20.52 8.34 7.77
CA VAL A 193 -21.69 8.71 8.62
C VAL A 193 -21.84 10.22 8.78
N ALA A 194 -20.87 11.03 8.36
CA ALA A 194 -20.93 12.47 8.50
C ALA A 194 -22.21 13.06 7.87
N PRO A 195 -22.98 13.86 8.61
CA PRO A 195 -24.28 14.37 8.12
C PRO A 195 -24.14 15.46 7.08
N HIS A 196 -22.98 16.13 7.00
CA HIS A 196 -22.66 17.20 6.08
C HIS A 196 -21.24 17.04 5.52
N SER A 197 -20.89 17.84 4.51
CA SER A 197 -19.53 17.84 3.97
C SER A 197 -18.53 18.29 5.02
N ILE A 198 -17.53 17.43 5.31
CA ILE A 198 -16.47 17.70 6.29
C ILE A 198 -15.26 18.40 5.66
N TYR A 199 -15.22 18.50 4.33
CA TYR A 199 -14.11 19.09 3.55
C TYR A 199 -14.50 20.44 2.94
N GLY A 200 -15.01 21.36 3.75
CA GLY A 200 -15.31 22.73 3.32
C GLY A 200 -16.24 22.87 2.12
N GLY A 201 -17.04 21.85 1.81
CA GLY A 201 -17.93 21.84 0.63
C GLY A 201 -17.24 21.49 -0.69
N MET A 202 -15.98 21.02 -0.67
CA MET A 202 -15.25 20.56 -1.86
C MET A 202 -15.95 19.42 -2.59
N PHE A 203 -16.58 18.53 -1.82
CA PHE A 203 -17.27 17.35 -2.33
C PHE A 203 -18.74 17.36 -1.88
N GLU A 204 -19.60 16.83 -2.71
CA GLU A 204 -20.99 16.58 -2.32
C GLU A 204 -21.05 15.51 -1.23
N VAL A 205 -22.02 15.64 -0.30
CA VAL A 205 -22.20 14.71 0.82
C VAL A 205 -22.37 13.26 0.34
N LEU A 206 -23.08 13.06 -0.78
CA LEU A 206 -23.28 11.73 -1.35
C LEU A 206 -21.97 11.13 -1.88
N ASP A 207 -21.15 11.95 -2.52
CA ASP A 207 -19.83 11.53 -3.02
C ASP A 207 -18.88 11.23 -1.86
N GLN A 208 -18.85 12.11 -0.84
CA GLN A 208 -18.11 11.87 0.40
C GLN A 208 -18.51 10.53 1.07
N ARG A 209 -19.80 10.24 1.17
CA ARG A 209 -20.31 8.98 1.72
C ARG A 209 -19.90 7.78 0.89
N ARG A 210 -19.93 7.87 -0.45
CA ARG A 210 -19.44 6.82 -1.34
C ARG A 210 -17.96 6.55 -1.10
N GLY A 211 -17.13 7.58 -1.04
CA GLY A 211 -15.70 7.45 -0.75
C GLY A 211 -15.45 6.86 0.63
N GLY A 212 -16.13 7.34 1.68
CA GLY A 212 -16.05 6.77 3.02
C GLY A 212 -16.44 5.28 3.05
N SER A 213 -17.52 4.90 2.33
CA SER A 213 -17.93 3.50 2.19
C SER A 213 -16.86 2.66 1.50
N ILE A 214 -16.25 3.13 0.42
CA ILE A 214 -15.15 2.45 -0.27
C ILE A 214 -13.97 2.28 0.67
N MET A 215 -13.61 3.30 1.44
CA MET A 215 -12.50 3.25 2.36
C MET A 215 -12.71 2.20 3.44
N TRP A 216 -13.83 2.22 4.19
CA TRP A 216 -14.01 1.28 5.29
C TRP A 216 -14.42 -0.13 4.83
N SER A 217 -15.34 -0.28 3.88
CA SER A 217 -15.78 -1.61 3.44
C SER A 217 -14.84 -2.21 2.39
N GLY A 218 -14.36 -1.41 1.44
CA GLY A 218 -13.40 -1.82 0.43
C GLY A 218 -12.03 -2.13 1.05
N GLY A 219 -11.56 -1.29 1.97
CA GLY A 219 -10.34 -1.52 2.75
C GLY A 219 -10.41 -2.84 3.52
N MET A 220 -11.50 -3.10 4.25
CA MET A 220 -11.69 -4.36 4.97
C MET A 220 -11.60 -5.61 4.07
N ILE A 221 -12.07 -5.54 2.83
CA ILE A 221 -11.95 -6.65 1.89
C ILE A 221 -10.48 -6.91 1.55
N VAL A 222 -9.72 -5.87 1.26
CA VAL A 222 -8.28 -5.99 0.94
C VAL A 222 -7.49 -6.47 2.16
N ASP A 223 -7.77 -5.93 3.34
CA ASP A 223 -7.17 -6.35 4.61
C ASP A 223 -7.44 -7.83 4.90
N THR A 224 -8.67 -8.30 4.65
CA THR A 224 -9.03 -9.71 4.83
C THR A 224 -8.17 -10.61 3.94
N VAL A 225 -7.85 -10.19 2.73
CA VAL A 225 -6.95 -10.94 1.83
C VAL A 225 -5.54 -11.01 2.43
N TRP A 226 -4.98 -9.88 2.85
CA TRP A 226 -3.63 -9.85 3.45
C TRP A 226 -3.58 -10.58 4.79
N MET A 227 -4.62 -10.46 5.60
CA MET A 227 -4.75 -11.18 6.86
C MET A 227 -4.80 -12.69 6.64
N SER A 228 -5.60 -13.16 5.68
CA SER A 228 -5.68 -14.57 5.32
C SER A 228 -4.33 -15.12 4.87
N PHE A 229 -3.58 -14.34 4.10
CA PHE A 229 -2.24 -14.68 3.68
C PHE A 229 -1.25 -14.77 4.86
N ALA A 230 -1.31 -13.81 5.78
CA ALA A 230 -0.46 -13.80 6.97
C ALA A 230 -0.77 -14.98 7.92
N VAL A 231 -2.06 -15.27 8.15
CA VAL A 231 -2.50 -16.41 8.95
C VAL A 231 -2.08 -17.74 8.31
N TYR A 232 -2.25 -17.90 7.00
CA TYR A 232 -1.78 -19.10 6.30
C TYR A 232 -0.27 -19.33 6.50
N HIS A 233 0.51 -18.26 6.39
CA HIS A 233 1.94 -18.35 6.61
C HIS A 233 2.31 -18.65 8.06
N TRP A 234 1.55 -18.13 9.01
CA TRP A 234 1.75 -18.44 10.42
C TRP A 234 1.51 -19.93 10.68
N ILE A 235 0.34 -20.46 10.30
CA ILE A 235 0.03 -21.89 10.45
C ILE A 235 1.12 -22.75 9.84
N LYS A 236 1.54 -22.45 8.61
CA LYS A 236 2.59 -23.21 7.94
C LYS A 236 3.96 -23.14 8.65
N SER A 237 4.28 -22.02 9.29
CA SER A 237 5.52 -21.88 10.07
C SER A 237 5.49 -22.73 11.36
N GLU A 238 4.35 -22.84 12.00
CA GLU A 238 4.17 -23.68 13.20
C GLU A 238 4.23 -25.18 12.84
N GLU A 239 3.60 -25.59 11.74
CA GLU A 239 3.71 -26.97 11.24
C GLU A 239 5.16 -27.37 10.98
N LEU A 240 5.95 -26.50 10.32
CA LEU A 240 7.35 -26.76 10.06
C LEU A 240 8.21 -26.79 11.34
N ALA A 241 7.85 -25.99 12.34
CA ALA A 241 8.53 -25.99 13.63
C ALA A 241 8.25 -27.30 14.41
N SER A 242 7.00 -27.78 14.42
CA SER A 242 6.63 -29.02 15.08
C SER A 242 7.34 -30.25 14.46
N VAL A 243 7.39 -30.32 13.13
CA VAL A 243 8.12 -31.43 12.44
C VAL A 243 9.60 -31.47 12.82
N LYS A 244 10.26 -30.32 12.91
CA LYS A 244 11.67 -30.25 13.33
C LYS A 244 11.89 -30.76 14.76
N VAL A 245 10.98 -30.36 15.67
CA VAL A 245 11.04 -30.83 17.07
C VAL A 245 10.86 -32.37 17.15
N ASP A 246 9.91 -32.91 16.37
CA ASP A 246 9.68 -34.36 16.32
C ASP A 246 10.89 -35.12 15.75
N GLU A 247 11.54 -34.59 14.71
CA GLU A 247 12.77 -35.15 14.14
C GLU A 247 13.95 -35.12 15.15
N GLU A 248 14.10 -34.01 15.89
CA GLU A 248 15.12 -33.87 16.93
C GLU A 248 14.91 -34.90 18.07
N ILE A 249 13.67 -35.08 18.52
CA ILE A 249 13.33 -36.09 19.55
C ILE A 249 13.62 -37.49 19.04
N ALA A 250 13.26 -37.83 17.80
CA ALA A 250 13.50 -39.13 17.20
C ALA A 250 15.00 -39.43 17.05
N SER A 251 15.81 -38.40 16.82
CA SER A 251 17.28 -38.57 16.67
C SER A 251 18.03 -38.79 17.99
N GLN A 252 17.37 -38.52 19.13
CA GLN A 252 17.94 -38.69 20.47
C GLN A 252 17.59 -40.06 21.12
N GLN A 253 16.74 -40.85 20.49
CA GLN A 253 16.35 -42.22 20.87
C GLN A 253 17.16 -43.28 20.13
#